data_6e50552a3a5c5451153c9ce87429dcc5
#
_entry.id   6e50552a3a5c5451153c9ce87429dcc5
#
_cell.length_a   1.000
_cell.length_b   1.000
_cell.length_c   1.000
_cell.angle_alpha   90.00
_cell.angle_beta   90.00
_cell.angle_gamma   90.00
#
_symmetry.space_group_name_H-M   'P 1'
#
loop_
_entity.id
_entity.type
_entity.pdbx_description
1 polymer ?
#
loop_
_entity_poly.entity_id
_entity_poly.type
_entity_poly.pdbx_seq_one_letter_code
_entity_poly.pdbx_strand_id
1 'polypeptide(L)'
;MCLDAAPATLDPAMASSDAERTVVAHLFENLMKLSRGEDGGIQPVYAAAKSYTVEDNLDGTETYTFTLRQNVRWSDGQTVTAHDFVYAWQRLADPATASPNAALLEMVAGFDQVQAEQDGSLLQVSAPDDFTFVAKLSYKCAYFLTDVCAGTATMPVRSDAAEREDWSLHSETLLTDGPYRATGWDETGLTAQ
;
A
#
# COMPACT_ATOMS: atom_id res chain seq x y z
N MET A 1 11.45 19.93 -1.93
CA MET A 1 12.22 18.69 -1.68
C MET A 1 13.20 18.53 -2.82
N CYS A 2 14.46 18.21 -2.55
CA CYS A 2 15.45 17.92 -3.59
C CYS A 2 15.70 16.41 -3.56
N LEU A 3 15.58 15.77 -4.70
CA LEU A 3 15.86 14.34 -4.87
C LEU A 3 17.21 14.17 -5.56
N ASP A 4 17.95 13.14 -5.19
CA ASP A 4 19.25 12.83 -5.82
C ASP A 4 19.11 12.30 -7.25
N ALA A 5 17.92 11.77 -7.60
CA ALA A 5 17.56 11.29 -8.92
C ALA A 5 16.06 11.45 -9.18
N ALA A 6 15.67 11.55 -10.46
CA ALA A 6 14.26 11.47 -10.84
C ALA A 6 13.73 10.05 -10.58
N PRO A 7 12.50 9.89 -10.05
CA PRO A 7 11.89 8.58 -9.89
C PRO A 7 11.64 7.93 -11.26
N ALA A 8 11.95 6.64 -11.38
CA ALA A 8 11.64 5.88 -12.59
C ALA A 8 10.19 5.43 -12.67
N THR A 9 9.53 5.33 -11.50
CA THR A 9 8.12 4.95 -11.38
C THR A 9 7.49 5.61 -10.16
N LEU A 10 6.18 5.82 -10.20
CA LEU A 10 5.36 6.22 -9.05
C LEU A 10 4.36 5.11 -8.64
N ASP A 11 4.54 3.91 -9.18
CA ASP A 11 3.81 2.72 -8.74
C ASP A 11 4.32 2.28 -7.35
N PRO A 12 3.46 2.26 -6.30
CA PRO A 12 3.84 1.83 -4.97
C PRO A 12 4.50 0.45 -4.94
N ALA A 13 3.96 -0.52 -5.69
CA ALA A 13 4.47 -1.88 -5.73
C ALA A 13 5.88 -1.98 -6.34
N MET A 14 6.25 -1.06 -7.25
CA MET A 14 7.52 -1.08 -7.98
C MET A 14 8.58 -0.15 -7.40
N ALA A 15 8.20 0.79 -6.51
CA ALA A 15 9.10 1.75 -5.91
C ALA A 15 10.21 1.05 -5.09
N SER A 16 11.46 1.17 -5.54
CA SER A 16 12.62 0.47 -4.97
C SER A 16 13.73 1.39 -4.51
N SER A 17 13.87 2.57 -5.12
CA SER A 17 14.84 3.59 -4.70
C SER A 17 14.28 4.51 -3.61
N ASP A 18 15.16 5.16 -2.85
CA ASP A 18 14.76 6.14 -1.82
C ASP A 18 14.01 7.33 -2.42
N ALA A 19 14.37 7.74 -3.65
CA ALA A 19 13.69 8.81 -4.37
C ALA A 19 12.23 8.41 -4.68
N GLU A 20 12.01 7.22 -5.24
CA GLU A 20 10.66 6.69 -5.55
C GLU A 20 9.82 6.55 -4.30
N ARG A 21 10.34 5.88 -3.25
CA ARG A 21 9.64 5.69 -1.97
C ARG A 21 9.28 7.03 -1.32
N THR A 22 10.19 8.01 -1.39
CA THR A 22 9.93 9.34 -0.83
C THR A 22 8.79 10.03 -1.56
N VAL A 23 8.75 9.97 -2.89
CA VAL A 23 7.68 10.58 -3.68
C VAL A 23 6.36 9.84 -3.46
N VAL A 24 6.36 8.50 -3.52
CA VAL A 24 5.18 7.66 -3.27
C VAL A 24 4.58 7.96 -1.90
N ALA A 25 5.41 8.08 -0.85
CA ALA A 25 4.94 8.41 0.51
C ALA A 25 4.27 9.80 0.65
N HIS A 26 4.45 10.70 -0.32
CA HIS A 26 3.77 12.01 -0.36
C HIS A 26 2.50 11.99 -1.21
N LEU A 27 2.43 11.08 -2.18
CA LEU A 27 1.32 10.97 -3.13
C LEU A 27 0.23 9.99 -2.69
N PHE A 28 0.57 9.03 -1.82
CA PHE A 28 -0.35 8.00 -1.35
C PHE A 28 -0.41 7.96 0.18
N GLU A 29 -1.47 7.40 0.74
CA GLU A 29 -1.62 7.16 2.17
C GLU A 29 -1.95 5.68 2.44
N ASN A 30 -1.17 5.02 3.32
CA ASN A 30 -1.39 3.63 3.67
C ASN A 30 -2.39 3.49 4.84
N LEU A 31 -2.67 2.25 5.28
CA LEU A 31 -3.48 1.95 6.48
C LEU A 31 -2.93 2.65 7.72
N MET A 32 -1.62 2.59 7.91
CA MET A 32 -0.87 3.23 8.99
C MET A 32 0.21 4.13 8.40
N LYS A 33 0.80 4.99 9.23
CA LYS A 33 2.02 5.76 8.92
C LYS A 33 2.93 5.80 10.13
N LEU A 34 4.22 6.01 9.89
CA LEU A 34 5.18 6.17 10.97
C LEU A 34 5.19 7.60 11.46
N SER A 35 5.18 7.78 12.77
CA SER A 35 5.27 9.08 13.43
C SER A 35 6.24 9.01 14.61
N ARG A 36 6.85 10.16 14.94
CA ARG A 36 7.67 10.26 16.13
C ARG A 36 6.77 10.41 17.35
N GLY A 37 6.93 9.51 18.33
CA GLY A 37 6.27 9.58 19.63
C GLY A 37 6.87 10.67 20.54
N GLU A 38 6.23 10.92 21.67
CA GLU A 38 6.68 11.88 22.69
C GLU A 38 8.03 11.47 23.32
N ASP A 39 8.30 10.16 23.38
CA ASP A 39 9.55 9.57 23.82
C ASP A 39 10.70 9.67 22.78
N GLY A 40 10.39 10.20 21.58
CA GLY A 40 11.30 10.31 20.44
C GLY A 40 11.43 9.03 19.61
N GLY A 41 10.81 7.94 20.00
CA GLY A 41 10.74 6.69 19.23
C GLY A 41 9.85 6.83 17.99
N ILE A 42 10.04 5.92 17.03
CA ILE A 42 9.17 5.82 15.85
C ILE A 42 8.07 4.79 16.15
N GLN A 43 6.84 5.16 15.90
CA GLN A 43 5.68 4.30 16.15
C GLN A 43 4.66 4.40 15.01
N PRO A 44 3.91 3.30 14.72
CA PRO A 44 2.82 3.34 13.77
C PRO A 44 1.63 4.11 14.36
N VAL A 45 1.06 5.00 13.55
CA VAL A 45 -0.18 5.73 13.88
C VAL A 45 -1.18 5.55 12.74
N TYR A 46 -2.46 5.74 13.04
CA TYR A 46 -3.52 5.58 12.03
C TYR A 46 -3.38 6.63 10.90
N ALA A 47 -3.53 6.16 9.66
CA ALA A 47 -3.57 6.96 8.45
C ALA A 47 -4.92 6.79 7.73
N ALA A 48 -5.03 6.00 6.67
CA ALA A 48 -6.32 5.66 6.06
C ALA A 48 -7.20 4.82 6.99
N ALA A 49 -6.63 3.97 7.84
CA ALA A 49 -7.37 3.30 8.91
C ALA A 49 -7.71 4.27 10.05
N LYS A 50 -8.85 4.06 10.70
CA LYS A 50 -9.23 4.76 11.95
C LYS A 50 -9.10 3.87 13.18
N SER A 51 -9.09 2.54 13.00
CA SER A 51 -8.91 1.54 14.06
C SER A 51 -8.53 0.20 13.46
N TYR A 52 -7.99 -0.69 14.28
CA TYR A 52 -7.85 -2.11 13.95
C TYR A 52 -8.10 -2.98 15.18
N THR A 53 -8.42 -4.24 14.94
CA THR A 53 -8.45 -5.32 15.94
C THR A 53 -7.55 -6.45 15.49
N VAL A 54 -6.99 -7.18 16.44
CA VAL A 54 -6.19 -8.39 16.20
C VAL A 54 -6.86 -9.55 16.90
N GLU A 55 -7.08 -10.63 16.18
CA GLU A 55 -7.54 -11.89 16.70
C GLU A 55 -6.40 -12.91 16.63
N ASP A 56 -5.99 -13.38 17.81
CA ASP A 56 -5.05 -14.49 17.97
C ASP A 56 -5.82 -15.80 17.73
N ASN A 57 -5.52 -16.50 16.66
CA ASN A 57 -6.15 -17.78 16.36
C ASN A 57 -5.46 -18.93 17.11
N LEU A 58 -6.22 -19.98 17.45
CA LEU A 58 -5.72 -21.14 18.18
C LEU A 58 -4.65 -21.94 17.42
N ASP A 59 -4.56 -21.75 16.11
CA ASP A 59 -3.58 -22.38 15.21
C ASP A 59 -2.25 -21.61 15.12
N GLY A 60 -2.09 -20.53 15.89
CA GLY A 60 -0.89 -19.68 15.89
C GLY A 60 -0.87 -18.61 14.80
N THR A 61 -1.93 -18.50 14.00
CA THR A 61 -2.13 -17.42 13.03
C THR A 61 -2.71 -16.19 13.71
N GLU A 62 -2.62 -15.01 13.06
CA GLU A 62 -3.28 -13.77 13.50
C GLU A 62 -4.18 -13.23 12.39
N THR A 63 -5.30 -12.64 12.79
CA THR A 63 -6.17 -11.92 11.84
C THR A 63 -6.27 -10.46 12.25
N TYR A 64 -5.81 -9.57 11.37
CA TYR A 64 -5.95 -8.13 11.51
C TYR A 64 -7.19 -7.67 10.76
N THR A 65 -8.06 -6.93 11.43
CA THR A 65 -9.23 -6.29 10.82
C THR A 65 -9.12 -4.79 11.00
N PHE A 66 -8.91 -4.07 9.91
CA PHE A 66 -8.83 -2.60 9.90
C PHE A 66 -10.18 -2.01 9.51
N THR A 67 -10.60 -0.95 10.22
CA THR A 67 -11.72 -0.11 9.80
C THR A 67 -11.18 1.17 9.18
N LEU A 68 -11.56 1.45 7.93
CA LEU A 68 -11.10 2.62 7.20
C LEU A 68 -11.89 3.88 7.55
N ARG A 69 -11.27 5.04 7.33
CA ARG A 69 -11.92 6.34 7.35
C ARG A 69 -12.77 6.49 6.09
N GLN A 70 -13.98 7.03 6.22
CA GLN A 70 -14.91 7.17 5.09
C GLN A 70 -14.70 8.46 4.28
N ASN A 71 -13.79 9.31 4.69
CA ASN A 71 -13.51 10.61 4.07
C ASN A 71 -12.21 10.64 3.26
N VAL A 72 -11.49 9.53 3.14
CA VAL A 72 -10.31 9.43 2.26
C VAL A 72 -10.78 9.39 0.81
N ARG A 73 -10.12 10.16 -0.05
CA ARG A 73 -10.52 10.33 -1.45
C ARG A 73 -9.33 10.20 -2.37
N TRP A 74 -9.57 9.55 -3.50
CA TRP A 74 -8.70 9.63 -4.65
C TRP A 74 -8.66 11.03 -5.24
N SER A 75 -7.63 11.36 -5.98
CA SER A 75 -7.45 12.69 -6.61
C SER A 75 -8.55 13.06 -7.62
N ASP A 76 -9.35 12.09 -8.08
CA ASP A 76 -10.55 12.30 -8.91
C ASP A 76 -11.83 12.50 -8.08
N GLY A 77 -11.75 12.44 -6.74
CA GLY A 77 -12.86 12.62 -5.80
C GLY A 77 -13.61 11.34 -5.42
N GLN A 78 -13.29 10.20 -6.03
CA GLN A 78 -13.88 8.91 -5.62
C GLN A 78 -13.39 8.50 -4.22
N THR A 79 -14.19 7.71 -3.51
CA THR A 79 -13.84 7.23 -2.17
C THR A 79 -12.79 6.13 -2.26
N VAL A 80 -11.77 6.20 -1.40
CA VAL A 80 -10.85 5.07 -1.19
C VAL A 80 -11.55 4.00 -0.38
N THR A 81 -11.48 2.77 -0.84
CA THR A 81 -12.16 1.62 -0.23
C THR A 81 -11.18 0.52 0.18
N ALA A 82 -11.65 -0.42 0.98
CA ALA A 82 -10.88 -1.60 1.35
C ALA A 82 -10.55 -2.49 0.13
N HIS A 83 -11.38 -2.45 -0.92
CA HIS A 83 -11.11 -3.17 -2.16
C HIS A 83 -9.85 -2.67 -2.87
N ASP A 84 -9.52 -1.37 -2.76
CA ASP A 84 -8.30 -0.80 -3.34
C ASP A 84 -7.04 -1.37 -2.64
N PHE A 85 -7.11 -1.56 -1.32
CA PHE A 85 -6.04 -2.23 -0.55
C PHE A 85 -5.93 -3.72 -0.90
N VAL A 86 -7.06 -4.44 -1.02
CA VAL A 86 -7.06 -5.85 -1.43
C VAL A 86 -6.40 -6.00 -2.79
N TYR A 87 -6.82 -5.21 -3.77
CA TYR A 87 -6.24 -5.23 -5.11
C TYR A 87 -4.73 -4.94 -5.08
N ALA A 88 -4.31 -3.88 -4.37
CA ALA A 88 -2.91 -3.49 -4.27
C ALA A 88 -2.03 -4.59 -3.67
N TRP A 89 -2.48 -5.25 -2.59
CA TRP A 89 -1.72 -6.30 -1.93
C TRP A 89 -1.67 -7.59 -2.76
N GLN A 90 -2.79 -7.98 -3.39
CA GLN A 90 -2.82 -9.12 -4.31
C GLN A 90 -1.89 -8.89 -5.49
N ARG A 91 -1.94 -7.71 -6.10
CA ARG A 91 -1.05 -7.30 -7.19
C ARG A 91 0.42 -7.27 -6.75
N LEU A 92 0.73 -6.75 -5.56
CA LEU A 92 2.09 -6.74 -5.02
C LEU A 92 2.66 -8.15 -4.85
N ALA A 93 1.85 -9.11 -4.39
CA ALA A 93 2.25 -10.50 -4.19
C ALA A 93 2.33 -11.30 -5.49
N ASP A 94 1.58 -10.89 -6.53
CA ASP A 94 1.46 -11.62 -7.80
C ASP A 94 2.80 -11.63 -8.56
N PRO A 95 3.36 -12.81 -8.89
CA PRO A 95 4.58 -12.92 -9.70
C PRO A 95 4.49 -12.23 -11.06
N ALA A 96 3.29 -12.10 -11.65
CA ALA A 96 3.10 -11.38 -12.91
C ALA A 96 3.43 -9.88 -12.80
N THR A 97 3.31 -9.28 -11.61
CA THR A 97 3.72 -7.90 -11.34
C THR A 97 5.25 -7.75 -11.33
N ALA A 98 5.97 -8.84 -11.05
CA ALA A 98 7.44 -8.85 -10.91
C ALA A 98 7.96 -7.78 -9.92
N SER A 99 7.20 -7.52 -8.84
CA SER A 99 7.56 -6.51 -7.86
C SER A 99 8.82 -6.90 -7.07
N PRO A 100 9.81 -5.99 -6.94
CA PRO A 100 10.97 -6.21 -6.08
C PRO A 100 10.61 -6.25 -4.58
N ASN A 101 9.39 -5.84 -4.23
CA ASN A 101 8.92 -5.71 -2.86
C ASN A 101 7.94 -6.83 -2.44
N ALA A 102 7.65 -7.82 -3.32
CA ALA A 102 6.66 -8.87 -3.05
C ALA A 102 6.90 -9.61 -1.72
N ALA A 103 8.17 -9.86 -1.35
CA ALA A 103 8.54 -10.54 -0.11
C ALA A 103 8.09 -9.81 1.16
N LEU A 104 7.71 -8.53 1.10
CA LEU A 104 7.10 -7.82 2.23
C LEU A 104 5.77 -8.45 2.69
N LEU A 105 5.16 -9.29 1.87
CA LEU A 105 3.90 -9.96 2.19
C LEU A 105 4.07 -11.44 2.56
N GLU A 106 5.31 -11.92 2.77
CA GLU A 106 5.60 -13.34 3.07
C GLU A 106 4.89 -13.87 4.33
N MET A 107 4.62 -12.99 5.32
CA MET A 107 3.88 -13.36 6.52
C MET A 107 2.37 -13.45 6.30
N VAL A 108 1.84 -12.91 5.20
CA VAL A 108 0.40 -12.99 4.89
C VAL A 108 0.06 -14.41 4.42
N ALA A 109 -0.96 -15.00 5.00
CA ALA A 109 -1.39 -16.34 4.64
C ALA A 109 -1.74 -16.42 3.14
N GLY A 110 -1.40 -17.53 2.51
CA GLY A 110 -1.58 -17.72 1.08
C GLY A 110 -0.41 -17.24 0.21
N PHE A 111 0.57 -16.52 0.75
CA PHE A 111 1.71 -16.00 -0.04
C PHE A 111 2.46 -17.11 -0.80
N ASP A 112 2.79 -18.23 -0.12
CA ASP A 112 3.47 -19.35 -0.77
C ASP A 112 2.62 -19.97 -1.89
N GLN A 113 1.29 -20.00 -1.74
CA GLN A 113 0.38 -20.48 -2.78
C GLN A 113 0.34 -19.52 -3.97
N VAL A 114 0.31 -18.20 -3.72
CA VAL A 114 0.43 -17.17 -4.77
C VAL A 114 1.69 -17.39 -5.60
N GLN A 115 2.84 -17.63 -4.95
CA GLN A 115 4.11 -17.87 -5.64
C GLN A 115 4.12 -19.18 -6.44
N ALA A 116 3.50 -20.24 -5.90
CA ALA A 116 3.45 -21.55 -6.54
C ALA A 116 2.49 -21.59 -7.74
N GLU A 117 1.30 -20.98 -7.58
CA GLU A 117 0.22 -21.03 -8.57
C GLU A 117 0.19 -19.80 -9.50
N GLN A 118 1.02 -18.78 -9.20
CA GLN A 118 1.09 -17.51 -9.92
C GLN A 118 -0.27 -16.79 -10.00
N ASP A 119 -0.98 -16.76 -8.87
CA ASP A 119 -2.30 -16.17 -8.73
C ASP A 119 -2.38 -15.31 -7.47
N GLY A 120 -2.31 -13.99 -7.62
CA GLY A 120 -2.38 -13.01 -6.54
C GLY A 120 -3.67 -13.10 -5.71
N SER A 121 -4.76 -13.64 -6.28
CA SER A 121 -6.06 -13.76 -5.60
C SER A 121 -6.06 -14.77 -4.44
N LEU A 122 -5.04 -15.63 -4.36
CA LEU A 122 -4.87 -16.62 -3.29
C LEU A 122 -4.32 -15.99 -1.99
N LEU A 123 -3.84 -14.75 -2.04
CA LEU A 123 -3.41 -14.03 -0.84
C LEU A 123 -4.60 -13.82 0.09
N GLN A 124 -4.45 -14.19 1.38
CA GLN A 124 -5.54 -14.16 2.35
C GLN A 124 -5.76 -12.73 2.90
N VAL A 125 -6.17 -11.85 1.99
CA VAL A 125 -6.67 -10.51 2.28
C VAL A 125 -8.08 -10.38 1.71
N SER A 126 -8.95 -9.62 2.38
CA SER A 126 -10.34 -9.46 1.94
C SER A 126 -10.94 -8.13 2.37
N ALA A 127 -11.99 -7.72 1.69
CA ALA A 127 -12.82 -6.57 1.99
C ALA A 127 -14.28 -7.03 2.12
N PRO A 128 -14.76 -7.37 3.35
CA PRO A 128 -16.15 -7.76 3.58
C PRO A 128 -17.15 -6.65 3.23
N ASP A 129 -16.70 -5.41 3.30
CA ASP A 129 -17.41 -4.20 2.88
C ASP A 129 -16.40 -3.13 2.45
N ASP A 130 -16.88 -1.98 1.96
CA ASP A 130 -16.05 -0.90 1.43
C ASP A 130 -15.05 -0.31 2.43
N PHE A 131 -15.27 -0.48 3.74
CA PHE A 131 -14.47 0.17 4.78
C PHE A 131 -13.84 -0.80 5.78
N THR A 132 -13.92 -2.10 5.52
CA THR A 132 -13.32 -3.14 6.34
C THR A 132 -12.28 -3.91 5.53
N PHE A 133 -11.00 -3.76 5.88
CA PHE A 133 -9.90 -4.52 5.29
C PHE A 133 -9.44 -5.58 6.29
N VAL A 134 -9.34 -6.82 5.82
CA VAL A 134 -8.92 -7.97 6.64
C VAL A 134 -7.67 -8.60 6.05
N ALA A 135 -6.65 -8.84 6.88
CA ALA A 135 -5.45 -9.58 6.52
C ALA A 135 -5.21 -10.71 7.52
N LYS A 136 -5.11 -11.94 7.03
CA LYS A 136 -4.73 -13.10 7.84
C LYS A 136 -3.23 -13.34 7.71
N LEU A 137 -2.52 -13.42 8.85
CA LEU A 137 -1.10 -13.75 8.90
C LEU A 137 -0.90 -15.23 9.23
N SER A 138 0.10 -15.86 8.61
CA SER A 138 0.48 -17.24 8.86
C SER A 138 1.13 -17.45 10.23
N TYR A 139 1.65 -16.38 10.83
CA TYR A 139 2.30 -16.35 12.14
C TYR A 139 2.28 -14.93 12.70
N LYS A 140 2.57 -14.79 14.01
CA LYS A 140 2.67 -13.49 14.69
C LYS A 140 3.84 -12.68 14.16
N CYS A 141 3.55 -11.48 13.65
CA CYS A 141 4.55 -10.61 13.04
C CYS A 141 4.61 -9.26 13.76
N ALA A 142 5.64 -9.04 14.57
CA ALA A 142 5.80 -7.83 15.38
C ALA A 142 6.00 -6.55 14.55
N TYR A 143 6.52 -6.66 13.33
CA TYR A 143 6.78 -5.53 12.42
C TYR A 143 5.66 -5.32 11.38
N PHE A 144 4.57 -6.09 11.44
CA PHE A 144 3.48 -5.99 10.47
C PHE A 144 2.91 -4.57 10.34
N LEU A 145 2.67 -3.89 11.47
CA LEU A 145 2.11 -2.52 11.45
C LEU A 145 3.13 -1.47 10.98
N THR A 146 4.42 -1.66 11.29
CA THR A 146 5.48 -0.68 10.96
C THR A 146 6.00 -0.83 9.54
N ASP A 147 6.23 -2.05 9.09
CA ASP A 147 6.95 -2.30 7.84
C ASP A 147 5.98 -2.62 6.69
N VAL A 148 4.86 -3.29 7.00
CA VAL A 148 3.85 -3.63 6.00
C VAL A 148 2.75 -2.58 5.95
N CYS A 149 2.01 -2.37 7.05
CA CYS A 149 0.86 -1.45 7.03
C CYS A 149 1.22 0.04 6.91
N ALA A 150 2.48 0.42 7.20
CA ALA A 150 3.00 1.78 7.02
C ALA A 150 4.05 1.87 5.90
N GLY A 151 4.32 0.76 5.19
CA GLY A 151 5.27 0.70 4.08
C GLY A 151 4.72 1.33 2.80
N THR A 152 5.60 1.81 1.92
CA THR A 152 5.17 2.42 0.64
C THR A 152 4.64 1.40 -0.36
N ALA A 153 5.21 0.18 -0.38
CA ALA A 153 4.85 -0.83 -1.38
C ALA A 153 3.43 -1.39 -1.24
N THR A 154 2.83 -1.27 -0.06
CA THR A 154 1.50 -1.78 0.29
C THR A 154 0.42 -0.70 0.31
N MET A 155 0.72 0.49 -0.21
CA MET A 155 -0.25 1.57 -0.38
C MET A 155 -1.35 1.18 -1.39
N PRO A 156 -2.56 1.74 -1.25
CA PRO A 156 -3.69 1.35 -2.10
C PRO A 156 -3.44 1.76 -3.55
N VAL A 157 -3.98 0.97 -4.47
CA VAL A 157 -4.00 1.23 -5.90
C VAL A 157 -5.37 0.86 -6.44
N ARG A 158 -5.94 1.70 -7.27
CA ARG A 158 -7.22 1.42 -7.92
C ARG A 158 -7.04 0.54 -9.15
N SER A 159 -7.82 -0.54 -9.24
CA SER A 159 -7.70 -1.53 -10.32
C SER A 159 -7.90 -0.92 -11.70
N ASP A 160 -8.93 -0.07 -11.88
CA ASP A 160 -9.23 0.59 -13.15
C ASP A 160 -8.14 1.57 -13.63
N ALA A 161 -7.37 2.13 -12.70
CA ALA A 161 -6.20 2.95 -13.04
C ALA A 161 -5.03 2.05 -13.49
N ALA A 162 -4.75 0.99 -12.71
CA ALA A 162 -3.60 0.12 -12.93
C ALA A 162 -3.74 -0.85 -14.13
N GLU A 163 -4.91 -0.95 -14.75
CA GLU A 163 -5.10 -1.66 -16.04
C GLU A 163 -4.34 -1.02 -17.20
N ARG A 164 -3.96 0.26 -17.09
CA ARG A 164 -3.15 0.94 -18.09
C ARG A 164 -1.67 0.70 -17.81
N GLU A 165 -0.93 0.28 -18.82
CA GLU A 165 0.49 -0.07 -18.70
C GLU A 165 1.36 1.10 -18.21
N ASP A 166 0.97 2.33 -18.55
CA ASP A 166 1.69 3.57 -18.26
C ASP A 166 1.09 4.42 -17.11
N TRP A 167 0.14 3.87 -16.36
CA TRP A 167 -0.65 4.61 -15.38
C TRP A 167 0.18 5.37 -14.34
N SER A 168 1.33 4.83 -13.96
CA SER A 168 2.23 5.37 -12.93
C SER A 168 3.43 6.13 -13.51
N LEU A 169 3.42 6.40 -14.83
CA LEU A 169 4.50 7.11 -15.53
C LEU A 169 4.12 8.54 -15.93
N HIS A 170 2.85 8.92 -15.77
CA HIS A 170 2.34 10.24 -16.17
C HIS A 170 1.43 10.83 -15.09
N SER A 171 1.61 12.12 -14.79
CA SER A 171 0.80 12.82 -13.79
C SER A 171 -0.69 12.84 -14.10
N GLU A 172 -1.07 12.82 -15.39
CA GLU A 172 -2.46 12.89 -15.84
C GLU A 172 -3.23 11.58 -15.61
N THR A 173 -2.52 10.46 -15.55
CA THR A 173 -3.11 9.11 -15.36
C THR A 173 -2.96 8.60 -13.95
N LEU A 174 -2.08 9.21 -13.15
CA LEU A 174 -1.80 8.83 -11.79
C LEU A 174 -2.92 9.26 -10.85
N LEU A 175 -3.63 8.30 -10.28
CA LEU A 175 -4.58 8.53 -9.20
C LEU A 175 -3.87 8.36 -7.86
N THR A 176 -4.00 9.36 -6.99
CA THR A 176 -3.34 9.43 -5.68
C THR A 176 -4.37 9.70 -4.59
N ASP A 177 -4.13 9.24 -3.38
CA ASP A 177 -5.00 9.43 -2.20
C ASP A 177 -4.29 10.14 -1.04
N GLY A 178 -3.04 10.52 -1.24
CA GLY A 178 -2.21 11.20 -0.25
C GLY A 178 -2.43 12.71 -0.17
N PRO A 179 -1.61 13.39 0.66
CA PRO A 179 -1.74 14.83 0.90
C PRO A 179 -1.33 15.70 -0.29
N TYR A 180 -0.62 15.14 -1.28
CA TYR A 180 -0.18 15.83 -2.47
C TYR A 180 -0.67 15.12 -3.73
N ARG A 181 -0.91 15.89 -4.78
CA ARG A 181 -1.26 15.41 -6.12
C ARG A 181 -0.14 15.78 -7.09
N ALA A 182 0.30 14.81 -7.90
CA ALA A 182 1.22 15.10 -9.00
C ALA A 182 0.52 15.98 -10.05
N THR A 183 1.14 17.09 -10.42
CA THR A 183 0.61 18.04 -11.42
C THR A 183 1.48 18.15 -12.66
N GLY A 184 2.67 17.61 -12.63
CA GLY A 184 3.59 17.49 -13.75
C GLY A 184 4.74 16.59 -13.40
N TRP A 185 5.15 15.79 -14.35
CA TRP A 185 6.31 14.90 -14.21
C TRP A 185 7.01 14.79 -15.57
N ASP A 186 8.24 15.26 -15.62
CA ASP A 186 9.10 15.21 -16.79
C ASP A 186 10.57 14.99 -16.40
N GLU A 187 11.47 15.03 -17.35
CA GLU A 187 12.91 14.84 -17.15
C GLU A 187 13.54 15.89 -16.22
N THR A 188 12.86 17.01 -15.95
CA THR A 188 13.35 18.10 -15.09
C THR A 188 12.91 17.96 -13.65
N GLY A 189 11.89 17.14 -13.38
CA GLY A 189 11.39 16.84 -12.05
C GLY A 189 9.91 16.56 -11.96
N LEU A 190 9.48 16.33 -10.71
CA LEU A 190 8.09 16.15 -10.33
C LEU A 190 7.56 17.43 -9.69
N THR A 191 6.42 17.90 -10.15
CA THR A 191 5.66 18.98 -9.51
C THR A 191 4.45 18.37 -8.80
N ALA A 192 4.27 18.70 -7.52
CA ALA A 192 3.13 18.26 -6.73
C ALA A 192 2.47 19.45 -6.01
N GLN A 193 1.15 19.38 -5.82
CA GLN A 193 0.32 20.40 -5.20
C GLN A 193 -0.54 19.81 -4.08
#